data_9a7bef4d8b3a0b9257fab324e8557429
#
_entry.id   9a7bef4d8b3a0b9257fab324e8557429
#
_cell.length_a   1.000
_cell.length_b   1.000
_cell.length_c   1.000
_cell.angle_alpha   90.00
_cell.angle_beta   90.00
_cell.angle_gamma   90.00
#
_symmetry.space_group_name_H-M   'P 1'
#
loop_
_entity.id
_entity.type
_entity.pdbx_description
1 polymer ?
#
loop_
_entity_poly.entity_id
_entity_poly.type
_entity_poly.pdbx_seq_one_letter_code
_entity_poly.pdbx_strand_id
1 'polypeptide(L)'
;MKSTRPVLMIRRDGNELYVESTAAPIRDGGGHVCGAVLVFHDVSESRELNRKLSYHASHDPLTGLVNRREFESRIERCLKSARAQEGSYALCHLDIDQFKMINDSCGHAAGDTLLGQIGALLKAKIRWRDTLSRLGGDEYGVLLESSTLDDALRIAEVLRETVKNFRFEWEERVFKLSASVGVVPITSENDDVASILSAAEGACAAAKEQGRNRVHSFAENDIELMRRRRETQWAARISAALDEGRFELYRMPIMPLQAKEEGEHYEILVRMRDEAGKIISPDHFIAAAERYNITPAIDRWVLENTLRWLVSEADERERLLMCAINLSGQSLGDDKFLPFVIEQFQKSGLDATKICFEITETAAVASFSQANRFIKSLKELGCKFSLDDFGTGLSSFGYLKHFPVDYLKIDGSFVRGILTDPIDREMVRSINEIGHLTGKLVIAEFAENQEIIDTLASLGVDYAQGYGIAQPSRLSKTPAPG
;
A
#
# COMPACT_ATOMS: atom_id res chain seq x y z
N MET A 1 -40.96 23.24 -16.94
CA MET A 1 -39.57 23.61 -17.26
C MET A 1 -38.82 23.65 -15.94
N LYS A 2 -37.79 22.84 -15.75
CA LYS A 2 -36.96 22.84 -14.53
C LYS A 2 -35.79 23.80 -14.75
N SER A 3 -35.66 24.84 -13.91
CA SER A 3 -34.45 25.66 -13.95
C SER A 3 -33.32 24.86 -13.36
N THR A 4 -32.29 24.59 -14.14
CA THR A 4 -31.10 23.82 -13.72
C THR A 4 -30.06 24.64 -12.96
N ARG A 5 -30.33 25.97 -12.79
CA ARG A 5 -29.42 26.85 -12.02
C ARG A 5 -30.19 27.49 -10.88
N PRO A 6 -29.70 27.35 -9.62
CA PRO A 6 -30.29 28.04 -8.49
C PRO A 6 -30.23 29.58 -8.69
N VAL A 7 -31.30 30.25 -8.31
CA VAL A 7 -31.42 31.70 -8.38
C VAL A 7 -31.30 32.27 -6.96
N LEU A 8 -30.62 33.40 -6.81
CA LEU A 8 -30.56 34.11 -5.55
C LEU A 8 -31.88 34.90 -5.35
N MET A 9 -32.59 34.61 -4.28
CA MET A 9 -33.78 35.29 -3.86
C MET A 9 -33.50 36.07 -2.58
N ILE A 10 -33.86 37.35 -2.55
CA ILE A 10 -33.70 38.20 -1.37
C ILE A 10 -35.07 38.33 -0.68
N ARG A 11 -35.13 37.93 0.59
CA ARG A 11 -36.33 38.13 1.43
C ARG A 11 -36.54 39.59 1.78
N ARG A 12 -37.75 39.94 2.22
CA ARG A 12 -38.07 41.30 2.64
C ARG A 12 -37.26 41.82 3.84
N ASP A 13 -36.74 40.88 4.65
CA ASP A 13 -35.84 41.14 5.78
C ASP A 13 -34.36 41.32 5.38
N GLY A 14 -34.06 41.24 4.07
CA GLY A 14 -32.70 41.35 3.51
C GLY A 14 -31.94 40.04 3.47
N ASN A 15 -32.48 38.91 3.97
CA ASN A 15 -31.82 37.63 3.95
C ASN A 15 -31.82 37.03 2.54
N GLU A 16 -30.67 36.48 2.14
CA GLU A 16 -30.45 35.82 0.86
C GLU A 16 -30.73 34.31 0.93
N LEU A 17 -31.47 33.81 -0.06
CA LEU A 17 -31.77 32.37 -0.22
C LEU A 17 -31.41 31.93 -1.63
N TYR A 18 -30.82 30.76 -1.75
CA TYR A 18 -30.67 30.08 -3.03
C TYR A 18 -31.85 29.15 -3.26
N VAL A 19 -32.64 29.41 -4.32
CA VAL A 19 -33.83 28.62 -4.64
C VAL A 19 -33.73 27.99 -6.03
N GLU A 20 -34.10 26.73 -6.10
CA GLU A 20 -34.41 26.07 -7.37
C GLU A 20 -35.91 26.27 -7.67
N SER A 21 -36.24 26.63 -8.90
CA SER A 21 -37.64 26.82 -9.32
C SER A 21 -38.03 25.83 -10.39
N THR A 22 -39.23 25.26 -10.23
CA THR A 22 -39.86 24.43 -11.25
C THR A 22 -41.22 25.05 -11.62
N ALA A 23 -41.45 25.25 -12.91
CA ALA A 23 -42.69 25.75 -13.43
C ALA A 23 -43.45 24.65 -14.20
N ALA A 24 -44.71 24.47 -13.89
CA ALA A 24 -45.60 23.56 -14.60
C ALA A 24 -46.84 24.32 -15.05
N PRO A 25 -47.30 24.19 -16.32
CA PRO A 25 -48.53 24.84 -16.81
C PRO A 25 -49.76 24.13 -16.26
N ILE A 26 -50.76 24.91 -15.85
CA ILE A 26 -52.12 24.44 -15.58
C ILE A 26 -52.87 24.50 -16.90
N ARG A 27 -53.54 23.40 -17.28
CA ARG A 27 -54.34 23.35 -18.51
C ARG A 27 -55.81 23.17 -18.17
N ASP A 28 -56.68 23.79 -18.94
CA ASP A 28 -58.12 23.59 -18.86
C ASP A 28 -58.57 22.28 -19.51
N GLY A 29 -59.87 21.94 -19.42
CA GLY A 29 -60.45 20.74 -20.04
C GLY A 29 -60.32 20.66 -21.57
N GLY A 30 -59.96 21.75 -22.24
CA GLY A 30 -59.66 21.84 -23.67
C GLY A 30 -58.16 21.80 -24.01
N GLY A 31 -57.28 21.69 -23.00
CA GLY A 31 -55.83 21.61 -23.19
C GLY A 31 -55.10 22.95 -23.25
N HIS A 32 -55.83 24.10 -23.14
CA HIS A 32 -55.23 25.44 -23.14
C HIS A 32 -54.59 25.76 -21.80
N VAL A 33 -53.46 26.48 -21.84
CA VAL A 33 -52.78 26.92 -20.61
C VAL A 33 -53.59 28.06 -19.99
N CYS A 34 -54.16 27.79 -18.81
CA CYS A 34 -54.93 28.79 -18.04
C CYS A 34 -54.19 29.33 -16.83
N GLY A 35 -53.00 28.80 -16.54
CA GLY A 35 -52.17 29.26 -15.42
C GLY A 35 -50.84 28.51 -15.36
N ALA A 36 -50.04 28.82 -14.35
CA ALA A 36 -48.80 28.09 -14.06
C ALA A 36 -48.62 27.91 -12.54
N VAL A 37 -48.12 26.74 -12.16
CA VAL A 37 -47.65 26.46 -10.80
C VAL A 37 -46.15 26.66 -10.77
N LEU A 38 -45.68 27.47 -9.83
CA LEU A 38 -44.26 27.70 -9.54
C LEU A 38 -43.96 27.07 -8.17
N VAL A 39 -43.05 26.11 -8.15
CA VAL A 39 -42.57 25.50 -6.93
C VAL A 39 -41.15 26.00 -6.71
N PHE A 40 -40.89 26.54 -5.53
CA PHE A 40 -39.59 27.01 -5.09
C PHE A 40 -39.07 26.06 -4.03
N HIS A 41 -37.85 25.56 -4.20
CA HIS A 41 -37.17 24.72 -3.26
C HIS A 41 -35.94 25.45 -2.72
N ASP A 42 -35.87 25.66 -1.40
CA ASP A 42 -34.71 26.26 -0.75
C ASP A 42 -33.57 25.26 -0.74
N VAL A 43 -32.49 25.60 -1.44
CA VAL A 43 -31.28 24.75 -1.56
C VAL A 43 -30.06 25.36 -0.85
N SER A 44 -30.29 26.40 -0.02
CA SER A 44 -29.22 27.14 0.65
C SER A 44 -28.40 26.23 1.55
N GLU A 45 -29.05 25.44 2.41
CA GLU A 45 -28.38 24.49 3.32
C GLU A 45 -27.64 23.39 2.55
N SER A 46 -28.27 22.81 1.54
CA SER A 46 -27.65 21.78 0.70
C SER A 46 -26.42 22.33 -0.04
N ARG A 47 -26.48 23.57 -0.53
CA ARG A 47 -25.31 24.19 -1.17
C ARG A 47 -24.19 24.50 -0.19
N GLU A 48 -24.54 24.99 1.00
CA GLU A 48 -23.51 25.23 2.04
C GLU A 48 -22.84 23.94 2.48
N LEU A 49 -23.64 22.88 2.66
CA LEU A 49 -23.11 21.55 2.99
C LEU A 49 -22.21 21.02 1.87
N ASN A 50 -22.65 21.10 0.61
CA ASN A 50 -21.86 20.70 -0.54
C ASN A 50 -20.57 21.53 -0.68
N ARG A 51 -20.61 22.84 -0.38
CA ARG A 51 -19.41 23.68 -0.36
C ARG A 51 -18.45 23.27 0.74
N LYS A 52 -18.95 22.96 1.94
CA LYS A 52 -18.15 22.44 3.05
C LYS A 52 -17.53 21.07 2.70
N LEU A 53 -18.32 20.17 2.12
CA LEU A 53 -17.84 18.87 1.67
C LEU A 53 -16.75 19.01 0.59
N SER A 54 -16.94 19.85 -0.41
CA SER A 54 -15.95 20.13 -1.46
C SER A 54 -14.68 20.77 -0.89
N TYR A 55 -14.82 21.65 0.10
CA TYR A 55 -13.67 22.26 0.78
C TYR A 55 -12.88 21.21 1.57
N HIS A 56 -13.56 20.38 2.36
CA HIS A 56 -12.92 19.28 3.11
C HIS A 56 -12.31 18.21 2.20
N ALA A 57 -12.89 17.98 1.02
CA ALA A 57 -12.31 17.06 0.04
C ALA A 57 -10.96 17.52 -0.53
N SER A 58 -10.64 18.83 -0.45
CA SER A 58 -9.43 19.42 -1.03
C SER A 58 -8.51 20.11 -0.01
N HIS A 59 -8.93 20.27 1.26
CA HIS A 59 -8.15 20.98 2.28
C HIS A 59 -8.02 20.15 3.56
N ASP A 60 -6.89 20.32 4.25
CA ASP A 60 -6.62 19.76 5.57
C ASP A 60 -7.45 20.49 6.64
N PRO A 61 -8.23 19.79 7.47
CA PRO A 61 -9.15 20.43 8.42
C PRO A 61 -8.44 21.15 9.57
N LEU A 62 -7.20 20.78 9.90
CA LEU A 62 -6.44 21.38 10.98
C LEU A 62 -5.80 22.72 10.55
N THR A 63 -5.16 22.73 9.39
CA THR A 63 -4.36 23.87 8.94
C THR A 63 -5.07 24.76 7.91
N GLY A 64 -6.16 24.25 7.30
CA GLY A 64 -6.84 24.94 6.18
C GLY A 64 -6.01 24.99 4.89
N LEU A 65 -4.87 24.30 4.84
CA LEU A 65 -4.02 24.17 3.65
C LEU A 65 -4.59 23.12 2.70
N VAL A 66 -4.05 23.06 1.49
CA VAL A 66 -4.36 21.97 0.55
C VAL A 66 -4.03 20.64 1.20
N ASN A 67 -4.90 19.62 1.07
CA ASN A 67 -4.64 18.28 1.57
C ASN A 67 -3.79 17.48 0.58
N ARG A 68 -3.29 16.31 1.01
CA ARG A 68 -2.44 15.42 0.22
C ARG A 68 -3.06 15.08 -1.15
N ARG A 69 -4.34 14.72 -1.18
CA ARG A 69 -5.03 14.30 -2.41
C ARG A 69 -5.09 15.40 -3.48
N GLU A 70 -5.46 16.60 -3.09
CA GLU A 70 -5.50 17.75 -4.02
C GLU A 70 -4.07 18.16 -4.42
N PHE A 71 -3.09 18.00 -3.52
CA PHE A 71 -1.69 18.29 -3.83
C PHE A 71 -1.13 17.33 -4.88
N GLU A 72 -1.39 16.03 -4.76
CA GLU A 72 -1.03 15.02 -5.77
C GLU A 72 -1.65 15.32 -7.13
N SER A 73 -2.92 15.72 -7.15
CA SER A 73 -3.59 16.16 -8.40
C SER A 73 -2.94 17.38 -9.04
N ARG A 74 -2.41 18.31 -8.23
CA ARG A 74 -1.68 19.49 -8.73
C ARG A 74 -0.31 19.11 -9.27
N ILE A 75 0.42 18.22 -8.61
CA ILE A 75 1.70 17.68 -9.11
C ILE A 75 1.47 17.01 -10.46
N GLU A 76 0.40 16.20 -10.61
CA GLU A 76 0.10 15.54 -11.88
C GLU A 76 -0.12 16.52 -13.03
N ARG A 77 -0.79 17.65 -12.76
CA ARG A 77 -0.97 18.73 -13.75
C ARG A 77 0.37 19.36 -14.13
N CYS A 78 1.22 19.66 -13.15
CA CYS A 78 2.56 20.20 -13.41
C CYS A 78 3.42 19.22 -14.20
N LEU A 79 3.36 17.91 -13.90
CA LEU A 79 4.08 16.88 -14.64
C LEU A 79 3.62 16.81 -16.11
N LYS A 80 2.31 16.89 -16.36
CA LYS A 80 1.77 16.96 -17.72
C LYS A 80 2.28 18.18 -18.48
N SER A 81 2.30 19.35 -17.85
CA SER A 81 2.83 20.58 -18.45
C SER A 81 4.36 20.53 -18.64
N ALA A 82 5.11 19.92 -17.71
CA ALA A 82 6.58 19.73 -17.86
C ALA A 82 6.87 18.82 -19.06
N ARG A 83 6.10 17.76 -19.27
CA ARG A 83 6.20 16.88 -20.45
C ARG A 83 5.88 17.60 -21.77
N ALA A 84 4.99 18.57 -21.75
CA ALA A 84 4.69 19.44 -22.90
C ALA A 84 5.73 20.58 -23.06
N GLN A 85 6.77 20.64 -22.23
CA GLN A 85 7.80 21.71 -22.17
C GLN A 85 7.21 23.11 -21.90
N GLU A 86 6.08 23.17 -21.18
CA GLU A 86 5.34 24.40 -20.89
C GLU A 86 5.73 25.03 -19.53
N GLY A 87 6.93 24.81 -19.02
CA GLY A 87 7.39 25.46 -17.80
C GLY A 87 8.36 24.63 -16.95
N SER A 88 8.90 25.27 -15.92
CA SER A 88 9.76 24.66 -14.94
C SER A 88 9.03 24.56 -13.60
N TYR A 89 9.08 23.43 -12.96
CA TYR A 89 8.37 23.15 -11.71
C TYR A 89 9.31 22.48 -10.71
N ALA A 90 9.07 22.70 -9.43
CA ALA A 90 9.83 22.02 -8.38
C ALA A 90 8.94 21.69 -7.20
N LEU A 91 9.25 20.61 -6.50
CA LEU A 91 8.62 20.17 -5.28
C LEU A 91 9.57 20.34 -4.10
N CYS A 92 9.09 20.95 -3.01
CA CYS A 92 9.80 20.92 -1.71
C CYS A 92 8.97 20.06 -0.74
N HIS A 93 9.61 19.09 -0.10
CA HIS A 93 9.07 18.33 1.03
C HIS A 93 9.72 18.87 2.31
N LEU A 94 8.93 19.37 3.24
CA LEU A 94 9.38 19.97 4.50
C LEU A 94 8.84 19.17 5.67
N ASP A 95 9.69 18.85 6.63
CA ASP A 95 9.36 18.14 7.85
C ASP A 95 9.88 18.93 9.07
N ILE A 96 9.05 19.06 10.12
CA ILE A 96 9.42 19.76 11.35
C ILE A 96 10.26 18.83 12.23
N ASP A 97 11.53 19.20 12.39
CA ASP A 97 12.47 18.39 13.17
C ASP A 97 11.99 18.24 14.63
N GLN A 98 11.98 17.00 15.12
CA GLN A 98 11.66 16.65 16.51
C GLN A 98 10.24 17.04 16.98
N PHE A 99 9.26 17.17 16.06
CA PHE A 99 7.87 17.51 16.38
C PHE A 99 7.27 16.60 17.47
N LYS A 100 7.60 15.31 17.46
CA LYS A 100 7.13 14.35 18.47
C LYS A 100 7.46 14.80 19.91
N MET A 101 8.60 15.47 20.13
CA MET A 101 8.98 15.96 21.45
C MET A 101 7.98 17.00 21.98
N ILE A 102 7.37 17.80 21.11
CA ILE A 102 6.32 18.77 21.51
C ILE A 102 5.07 18.03 21.97
N ASN A 103 4.62 17.03 21.20
CA ASN A 103 3.46 16.22 21.57
C ASN A 103 3.70 15.47 22.89
N ASP A 104 4.87 14.89 23.06
CA ASP A 104 5.22 14.13 24.26
C ASP A 104 5.35 15.05 25.51
N SER A 105 5.73 16.31 25.32
CA SER A 105 5.95 17.27 26.42
C SER A 105 4.75 18.13 26.78
N CYS A 106 3.88 18.46 25.80
CA CYS A 106 2.80 19.44 25.93
C CYS A 106 1.42 18.90 25.48
N GLY A 107 1.37 17.65 24.99
CA GLY A 107 0.15 17.03 24.50
C GLY A 107 -0.20 17.39 23.04
N HIS A 108 -1.13 16.65 22.45
CA HIS A 108 -1.51 16.81 21.04
C HIS A 108 -2.13 18.17 20.71
N ALA A 109 -2.81 18.83 21.66
CA ALA A 109 -3.38 20.16 21.44
C ALA A 109 -2.32 21.22 21.16
N ALA A 110 -1.16 21.12 21.83
CA ALA A 110 0.00 21.98 21.57
C ALA A 110 0.56 21.72 20.16
N GLY A 111 0.70 20.44 19.77
CA GLY A 111 1.15 20.06 18.44
C GLY A 111 0.22 20.54 17.34
N ASP A 112 -1.09 20.41 17.51
CA ASP A 112 -2.09 20.89 16.55
C ASP A 112 -2.03 22.41 16.38
N THR A 113 -1.88 23.15 17.49
CA THR A 113 -1.71 24.61 17.45
C THR A 113 -0.43 25.01 16.71
N LEU A 114 0.68 24.32 17.01
CA LEU A 114 1.96 24.53 16.33
C LEU A 114 1.83 24.31 14.82
N LEU A 115 1.23 23.21 14.39
CA LEU A 115 1.04 22.90 12.97
C LEU A 115 0.23 23.99 12.26
N GLY A 116 -0.85 24.47 12.87
CA GLY A 116 -1.63 25.58 12.33
C GLY A 116 -0.79 26.87 12.18
N GLN A 117 0.01 27.22 13.19
CA GLN A 117 0.86 28.43 13.16
C GLN A 117 1.98 28.32 12.11
N ILE A 118 2.66 27.18 12.03
CA ILE A 118 3.69 26.91 11.01
C ILE A 118 3.07 26.98 9.60
N GLY A 119 1.91 26.33 9.39
CA GLY A 119 1.21 26.40 8.10
C GLY A 119 0.92 27.83 7.66
N ALA A 120 0.43 28.68 8.57
CA ALA A 120 0.16 30.10 8.28
C ALA A 120 1.47 30.88 7.97
N LEU A 121 2.54 30.63 8.73
CA LEU A 121 3.85 31.27 8.52
C LEU A 121 4.45 30.88 7.16
N LEU A 122 4.43 29.61 6.80
CA LEU A 122 4.94 29.12 5.51
C LEU A 122 4.10 29.68 4.36
N LYS A 123 2.76 29.74 4.51
CA LYS A 123 1.85 30.28 3.49
C LYS A 123 2.17 31.75 3.17
N ALA A 124 2.57 32.53 4.15
CA ALA A 124 2.94 33.93 3.96
C ALA A 124 4.28 34.14 3.21
N LYS A 125 5.08 33.07 3.01
CA LYS A 125 6.39 33.12 2.36
C LYS A 125 6.38 32.62 0.92
N ILE A 126 5.31 32.01 0.45
CA ILE A 126 5.16 31.54 -0.92
C ILE A 126 4.27 32.48 -1.73
N ARG A 127 4.39 32.41 -3.05
CA ARG A 127 3.62 33.25 -4.00
C ARG A 127 2.18 32.72 -4.11
N TRP A 128 1.28 33.54 -4.60
CA TRP A 128 -0.15 33.16 -4.79
C TRP A 128 -0.34 31.97 -5.75
N ARG A 129 0.54 31.78 -6.72
CA ARG A 129 0.56 30.67 -7.68
C ARG A 129 1.14 29.38 -7.11
N ASP A 130 1.98 29.48 -6.08
CA ASP A 130 2.58 28.31 -5.44
C ASP A 130 1.55 27.64 -4.53
N THR A 131 1.64 26.33 -4.42
CA THR A 131 0.75 25.54 -3.55
C THR A 131 1.50 25.12 -2.30
N LEU A 132 0.95 25.41 -1.12
CA LEU A 132 1.34 24.82 0.15
C LEU A 132 0.29 23.81 0.58
N SER A 133 0.74 22.63 0.94
CA SER A 133 -0.07 21.50 1.41
C SER A 133 0.43 20.98 2.75
N ARG A 134 -0.45 20.41 3.55
CA ARG A 134 -0.08 19.50 4.62
C ARG A 134 -0.27 18.07 4.13
N LEU A 135 0.79 17.28 4.15
CA LEU A 135 0.80 15.91 3.62
C LEU A 135 0.36 14.88 4.67
N GLY A 136 0.58 15.19 5.94
CA GLY A 136 0.21 14.38 7.11
C GLY A 136 1.17 14.66 8.27
N GLY A 137 0.77 14.37 9.51
CA GLY A 137 1.63 14.59 10.67
C GLY A 137 2.23 15.99 10.70
N ASP A 138 3.56 16.07 10.71
CA ASP A 138 4.41 17.26 10.71
C ASP A 138 5.01 17.59 9.33
N GLU A 139 4.48 16.98 8.25
CA GLU A 139 5.00 17.11 6.90
C GLU A 139 4.20 18.11 6.05
N TYR A 140 4.92 18.98 5.34
CA TYR A 140 4.37 19.94 4.41
C TYR A 140 4.97 19.76 3.00
N GLY A 141 4.13 19.91 1.99
CA GLY A 141 4.53 19.93 0.58
C GLY A 141 4.40 21.34 0.00
N VAL A 142 5.40 21.80 -0.75
CA VAL A 142 5.35 23.07 -1.48
C VAL A 142 5.61 22.80 -2.95
N LEU A 143 4.60 23.05 -3.78
CA LEU A 143 4.71 22.96 -5.23
C LEU A 143 4.97 24.36 -5.78
N LEU A 144 6.10 24.55 -6.45
CA LEU A 144 6.58 25.78 -7.01
C LEU A 144 6.38 25.78 -8.52
N GLU A 145 5.58 26.73 -9.00
CA GLU A 145 5.31 26.88 -10.43
C GLU A 145 6.21 27.94 -11.05
N SER A 146 6.65 27.70 -12.29
CA SER A 146 7.58 28.56 -13.03
C SER A 146 8.83 28.88 -12.20
N SER A 147 9.45 27.85 -11.66
CA SER A 147 10.62 27.94 -10.79
C SER A 147 11.69 26.94 -11.24
N THR A 148 12.91 27.43 -11.42
CA THR A 148 14.09 26.59 -11.63
C THR A 148 14.49 25.89 -10.32
N LEU A 149 15.39 24.91 -10.38
CA LEU A 149 15.93 24.26 -9.19
C LEU A 149 16.61 25.27 -8.25
N ASP A 150 17.38 26.22 -8.79
CA ASP A 150 18.05 27.27 -8.00
C ASP A 150 17.03 28.21 -7.32
N ASP A 151 15.92 28.54 -8.00
CA ASP A 151 14.84 29.31 -7.40
C ASP A 151 14.17 28.52 -6.27
N ALA A 152 13.93 27.23 -6.48
CA ALA A 152 13.33 26.34 -5.49
C ALA A 152 14.22 26.18 -4.25
N LEU A 153 15.53 26.05 -4.42
CA LEU A 153 16.49 25.99 -3.32
C LEU A 153 16.48 27.28 -2.49
N ARG A 154 16.41 28.44 -3.15
CA ARG A 154 16.31 29.74 -2.44
C ARG A 154 15.02 29.84 -1.64
N ILE A 155 13.88 29.42 -2.22
CA ILE A 155 12.60 29.42 -1.52
C ILE A 155 12.62 28.44 -0.36
N ALA A 156 13.11 27.23 -0.56
CA ALA A 156 13.26 26.23 0.49
C ALA A 156 14.10 26.73 1.67
N GLU A 157 15.17 27.45 1.41
CA GLU A 157 16.01 28.06 2.46
C GLU A 157 15.25 29.15 3.23
N VAL A 158 14.46 29.99 2.55
CA VAL A 158 13.57 30.97 3.21
C VAL A 158 12.54 30.26 4.11
N LEU A 159 11.95 29.17 3.66
CA LEU A 159 10.98 28.40 4.46
C LEU A 159 11.67 27.79 5.68
N ARG A 160 12.84 27.16 5.52
CA ARG A 160 13.64 26.60 6.61
C ARG A 160 14.00 27.67 7.66
N GLU A 161 14.54 28.82 7.21
CA GLU A 161 14.90 29.92 8.11
C GLU A 161 13.65 30.51 8.80
N THR A 162 12.48 30.51 8.15
CA THR A 162 11.23 30.96 8.74
C THR A 162 10.87 30.07 9.93
N VAL A 163 10.96 28.73 9.79
CA VAL A 163 10.72 27.79 10.90
C VAL A 163 11.77 27.94 11.99
N LYS A 164 13.05 28.03 11.65
CA LYS A 164 14.16 28.19 12.61
C LYS A 164 14.04 29.46 13.47
N ASN A 165 13.56 30.53 12.86
CA ASN A 165 13.41 31.83 13.57
C ASN A 165 12.09 31.94 14.33
N PHE A 166 11.16 31.01 14.10
CA PHE A 166 9.91 30.94 14.84
C PHE A 166 10.13 30.48 16.28
N ARG A 167 9.37 31.06 17.22
CA ARG A 167 9.37 30.70 18.63
C ARG A 167 7.95 30.28 18.99
N PHE A 168 7.79 29.00 19.24
CA PHE A 168 6.51 28.46 19.69
C PHE A 168 6.38 28.66 21.18
N GLU A 169 5.40 29.45 21.60
CA GLU A 169 5.06 29.69 23.00
C GLU A 169 3.83 28.84 23.35
N TRP A 170 3.98 28.02 24.36
CA TRP A 170 2.89 27.22 24.89
C TRP A 170 2.96 27.22 26.40
N GLU A 171 1.89 27.74 27.05
CA GLU A 171 1.88 28.03 28.49
C GLU A 171 3.10 28.91 28.86
N GLU A 172 3.93 28.50 29.79
CA GLU A 172 5.12 29.26 30.22
C GLU A 172 6.43 28.80 29.51
N ARG A 173 6.32 28.00 28.44
CA ARG A 173 7.48 27.41 27.73
C ARG A 173 7.64 27.99 26.34
N VAL A 174 8.89 28.18 25.96
CA VAL A 174 9.26 28.64 24.61
C VAL A 174 10.09 27.55 23.93
N PHE A 175 9.62 27.07 22.77
CA PHE A 175 10.27 26.04 21.98
C PHE A 175 10.96 26.64 20.77
N LYS A 176 12.18 26.21 20.51
CA LYS A 176 12.93 26.48 19.27
C LYS A 176 12.74 25.30 18.35
N LEU A 177 12.40 25.57 17.11
CA LEU A 177 12.13 24.55 16.08
C LEU A 177 13.14 24.66 14.95
N SER A 178 13.24 23.61 14.18
CA SER A 178 13.89 23.60 12.90
C SER A 178 13.10 22.74 11.91
N ALA A 179 13.45 22.83 10.65
CA ALA A 179 12.86 22.00 9.61
C ALA A 179 13.95 21.47 8.68
N SER A 180 13.76 20.25 8.24
CA SER A 180 14.53 19.64 7.16
C SER A 180 13.73 19.70 5.87
N VAL A 181 14.37 20.09 4.75
CA VAL A 181 13.67 20.31 3.48
C VAL A 181 14.36 19.54 2.36
N GLY A 182 13.62 18.70 1.66
CA GLY A 182 14.05 18.07 0.41
C GLY A 182 13.50 18.83 -0.80
N VAL A 183 14.30 19.06 -1.83
CA VAL A 183 13.91 19.79 -3.06
C VAL A 183 14.17 18.93 -4.29
N VAL A 184 13.17 18.80 -5.16
CA VAL A 184 13.21 18.00 -6.39
C VAL A 184 12.67 18.81 -7.57
N PRO A 185 13.36 18.87 -8.71
CA PRO A 185 12.78 19.41 -9.92
C PRO A 185 11.73 18.45 -10.49
N ILE A 186 10.64 18.99 -11.05
CA ILE A 186 9.67 18.22 -11.82
C ILE A 186 9.99 18.40 -13.30
N THR A 187 10.40 17.32 -13.95
CA THR A 187 10.86 17.29 -15.34
C THR A 187 10.05 16.29 -16.17
N SER A 188 10.26 16.30 -17.48
CA SER A 188 9.67 15.28 -18.38
C SER A 188 10.17 13.87 -18.13
N GLU A 189 11.28 13.71 -17.43
CA GLU A 189 11.95 12.43 -17.12
C GLU A 189 11.33 11.72 -15.90
N ASN A 190 10.52 12.44 -15.10
CA ASN A 190 9.82 11.80 -13.99
C ASN A 190 8.73 10.84 -14.50
N ASP A 191 8.70 9.63 -13.95
CA ASP A 191 7.74 8.61 -14.36
C ASP A 191 6.30 8.96 -13.96
N ASP A 192 6.09 9.29 -12.69
CA ASP A 192 4.77 9.58 -12.11
C ASP A 192 4.86 10.48 -10.87
N VAL A 193 3.71 10.77 -10.29
CA VAL A 193 3.58 11.58 -9.06
C VAL A 193 4.23 10.89 -7.87
N ALA A 194 4.14 9.56 -7.78
CA ALA A 194 4.66 8.79 -6.66
C ALA A 194 6.20 8.85 -6.63
N SER A 195 6.84 8.76 -7.80
CA SER A 195 8.30 8.89 -7.95
C SER A 195 8.79 10.27 -7.50
N ILE A 196 8.08 11.35 -7.87
CA ILE A 196 8.42 12.73 -7.49
C ILE A 196 8.31 12.92 -5.97
N LEU A 197 7.23 12.43 -5.37
CA LEU A 197 7.02 12.50 -3.91
C LEU A 197 8.08 11.70 -3.17
N SER A 198 8.35 10.46 -3.60
CA SER A 198 9.39 9.61 -3.00
C SER A 198 10.77 10.24 -3.09
N ALA A 199 11.08 10.90 -4.22
CA ALA A 199 12.32 11.63 -4.40
C ALA A 199 12.45 12.80 -3.40
N ALA A 200 11.37 13.57 -3.21
CA ALA A 200 11.36 14.70 -2.29
C ALA A 200 11.45 14.26 -0.82
N GLU A 201 10.73 13.18 -0.46
CA GLU A 201 10.85 12.52 0.86
C GLU A 201 12.28 12.01 1.09
N GLY A 202 12.89 11.37 0.08
CA GLY A 202 14.27 10.89 0.12
C GLY A 202 15.28 12.04 0.35
N ALA A 203 15.11 13.14 -0.37
CA ALA A 203 15.94 14.34 -0.17
C ALA A 203 15.76 14.95 1.23
N CYS A 204 14.53 14.99 1.75
CA CYS A 204 14.24 15.44 3.11
C CYS A 204 14.88 14.52 4.17
N ALA A 205 14.82 13.21 3.97
CA ALA A 205 15.51 12.24 4.82
C ALA A 205 17.02 12.45 4.82
N ALA A 206 17.64 12.77 3.64
CA ALA A 206 19.04 13.15 3.54
C ALA A 206 19.37 14.37 4.39
N ALA A 207 18.54 15.40 4.32
CA ALA A 207 18.69 16.58 5.14
C ALA A 207 18.69 16.24 6.64
N LYS A 208 17.81 15.33 7.08
CA LYS A 208 17.74 14.86 8.48
C LYS A 208 18.98 14.08 8.89
N GLU A 209 19.46 13.16 8.06
CA GLU A 209 20.66 12.34 8.35
C GLU A 209 21.95 13.18 8.41
N GLN A 210 22.06 14.20 7.57
CA GLN A 210 23.22 15.09 7.54
C GLN A 210 23.26 16.09 8.71
N GLY A 211 22.33 16.02 9.66
CA GLY A 211 22.33 16.83 10.90
C GLY A 211 21.16 17.79 11.00
N ARG A 212 20.08 17.59 10.25
CA ARG A 212 18.83 18.37 10.29
C ARG A 212 18.99 19.85 9.99
N ASN A 213 17.90 20.62 10.10
CA ASN A 213 17.89 22.08 9.92
C ASN A 213 18.62 22.54 8.65
N ARG A 214 18.33 21.90 7.52
CA ARG A 214 18.95 22.19 6.21
C ARG A 214 18.05 21.88 5.04
N VAL A 215 18.43 22.45 3.90
CA VAL A 215 17.86 22.10 2.60
C VAL A 215 18.80 21.12 1.92
N HIS A 216 18.24 20.06 1.33
CA HIS A 216 18.95 19.13 0.49
C HIS A 216 18.28 19.05 -0.88
N SER A 217 19.03 19.24 -1.97
CA SER A 217 18.51 19.04 -3.31
C SER A 217 18.67 17.60 -3.74
N PHE A 218 17.69 17.15 -4.46
CA PHE A 218 17.74 15.86 -5.12
C PHE A 218 18.85 15.82 -6.17
N ALA A 219 19.81 14.92 -6.01
CA ALA A 219 20.66 14.44 -7.09
C ALA A 219 20.30 12.95 -7.29
N GLU A 220 20.17 12.51 -8.56
CA GLU A 220 19.83 11.08 -8.86
C GLU A 220 20.75 10.09 -8.12
N ASN A 221 22.02 10.46 -7.94
CA ASN A 221 22.96 9.66 -7.15
C ASN A 221 22.60 9.53 -5.65
N ASP A 222 21.86 10.48 -5.09
CA ASP A 222 21.57 10.48 -3.64
C ASP A 222 20.47 9.48 -3.29
N ILE A 223 19.45 9.30 -4.14
CA ILE A 223 18.41 8.25 -3.93
C ILE A 223 19.05 6.87 -4.02
N GLU A 224 19.87 6.64 -5.04
CA GLU A 224 20.52 5.35 -5.19
C GLU A 224 21.42 5.06 -3.99
N LEU A 225 22.16 6.05 -3.48
CA LEU A 225 22.98 5.92 -2.28
C LEU A 225 22.15 5.69 -1.01
N MET A 226 21.04 6.40 -0.85
CA MET A 226 20.16 6.25 0.31
C MET A 226 19.38 4.94 0.27
N ARG A 227 18.88 4.57 -0.92
CA ARG A 227 18.24 3.28 -1.13
C ARG A 227 19.21 2.16 -0.78
N ARG A 228 20.45 2.23 -1.29
CA ARG A 228 21.51 1.25 -0.97
C ARG A 228 21.87 1.22 0.52
N ARG A 229 21.91 2.38 1.20
CA ARG A 229 22.17 2.43 2.65
C ARG A 229 21.03 1.82 3.45
N ARG A 230 19.77 2.15 3.16
CA ARG A 230 18.61 1.53 3.81
C ARG A 230 18.56 0.03 3.59
N GLU A 231 18.79 -0.40 2.36
CA GLU A 231 18.82 -1.82 2.01
C GLU A 231 19.97 -2.56 2.68
N THR A 232 21.17 -1.96 2.73
CA THR A 232 22.32 -2.53 3.47
C THR A 232 22.01 -2.63 4.98
N GLN A 233 21.35 -1.65 5.55
CA GLN A 233 20.88 -1.71 6.95
C GLN A 233 19.85 -2.83 7.13
N TRP A 234 18.90 -2.99 6.19
CA TRP A 234 17.95 -4.09 6.24
C TRP A 234 18.63 -5.45 6.11
N ALA A 235 19.59 -5.60 5.20
CA ALA A 235 20.36 -6.84 5.05
C ALA A 235 21.06 -7.24 6.35
N ALA A 236 21.72 -6.29 7.02
CA ALA A 236 22.35 -6.52 8.31
C ALA A 236 21.33 -6.89 9.41
N ARG A 237 20.18 -6.19 9.45
CA ARG A 237 19.11 -6.48 10.43
C ARG A 237 18.46 -7.84 10.21
N ILE A 238 18.26 -8.25 8.96
CA ILE A 238 17.71 -9.57 8.60
C ILE A 238 18.68 -10.67 9.04
N SER A 239 19.99 -10.51 8.72
CA SER A 239 21.00 -11.49 9.13
C SER A 239 21.09 -11.61 10.65
N ALA A 240 21.13 -10.49 11.38
CA ALA A 240 21.09 -10.49 12.84
C ALA A 240 19.81 -11.13 13.39
N ALA A 241 18.65 -10.88 12.76
CA ALA A 241 17.39 -11.49 13.18
C ALA A 241 17.36 -13.00 12.98
N LEU A 242 18.01 -13.53 11.93
CA LEU A 242 18.18 -14.98 11.73
C LEU A 242 19.06 -15.59 12.84
N ASP A 243 20.21 -14.95 13.14
CA ASP A 243 21.16 -15.43 14.15
C ASP A 243 20.59 -15.34 15.57
N GLU A 244 19.82 -14.31 15.87
CA GLU A 244 19.23 -14.05 17.18
C GLU A 244 17.86 -14.73 17.40
N GLY A 245 17.34 -15.47 16.41
CA GLY A 245 16.04 -16.14 16.49
C GLY A 245 14.85 -15.17 16.60
N ARG A 246 14.93 -14.00 15.97
CA ARG A 246 13.88 -12.98 15.97
C ARG A 246 12.83 -13.17 14.86
N PHE A 247 12.90 -14.25 14.10
CA PHE A 247 11.85 -14.65 13.18
C PHE A 247 10.76 -15.46 13.88
N GLU A 248 9.52 -15.32 13.42
CA GLU A 248 8.35 -16.03 13.92
C GLU A 248 7.49 -16.51 12.77
N LEU A 249 6.85 -17.66 13.00
CA LEU A 249 5.89 -18.21 12.04
C LEU A 249 4.45 -17.93 12.49
N TYR A 250 3.66 -17.56 11.51
CA TYR A 250 2.20 -17.40 11.61
C TYR A 250 1.55 -18.36 10.63
N ARG A 251 0.30 -18.71 10.88
CA ARG A 251 -0.52 -19.46 9.93
C ARG A 251 -1.74 -18.66 9.55
N MET A 252 -2.16 -18.79 8.31
CA MET A 252 -3.40 -18.22 7.77
C MET A 252 -4.24 -19.33 7.13
N PRO A 253 -5.48 -19.58 7.60
CA PRO A 253 -6.31 -20.63 7.05
C PRO A 253 -6.68 -20.40 5.59
N ILE A 254 -6.73 -21.50 4.83
CA ILE A 254 -7.26 -21.60 3.48
C ILE A 254 -8.55 -22.42 3.57
N MET A 255 -9.69 -21.82 3.23
CA MET A 255 -11.01 -22.42 3.41
C MET A 255 -11.49 -23.08 2.12
N PRO A 256 -11.92 -24.36 2.14
CA PRO A 256 -12.58 -24.97 1.00
C PRO A 256 -13.97 -24.35 0.78
N LEU A 257 -14.30 -24.02 -0.47
CA LEU A 257 -15.57 -23.40 -0.84
C LEU A 257 -16.56 -24.40 -1.43
N GLN A 258 -16.09 -25.49 -2.06
CA GLN A 258 -16.93 -26.43 -2.80
C GLN A 258 -17.18 -27.74 -2.03
N ALA A 259 -16.25 -28.21 -1.22
CA ALA A 259 -16.37 -29.44 -0.47
C ALA A 259 -16.19 -29.21 1.04
N LYS A 260 -16.91 -29.99 1.87
CA LYS A 260 -16.57 -30.09 3.29
C LYS A 260 -15.47 -31.14 3.41
N GLU A 261 -14.24 -30.68 3.49
CA GLU A 261 -13.10 -31.54 3.82
C GLU A 261 -12.93 -31.59 5.34
N GLU A 262 -12.73 -32.77 5.89
CA GLU A 262 -12.38 -32.93 7.32
C GLU A 262 -10.89 -32.76 7.47
N GLY A 263 -10.41 -31.55 7.78
CA GLY A 263 -9.01 -31.22 8.00
C GLY A 263 -8.71 -29.74 7.75
N GLU A 264 -7.45 -29.38 7.94
CA GLU A 264 -7.01 -27.99 7.88
C GLU A 264 -6.05 -27.76 6.71
N HIS A 265 -6.31 -26.64 6.00
CA HIS A 265 -5.39 -26.08 5.02
C HIS A 265 -4.96 -24.72 5.52
N TYR A 266 -3.67 -24.43 5.50
CA TYR A 266 -3.18 -23.11 5.85
C TYR A 266 -1.85 -22.77 5.18
N GLU A 267 -1.58 -21.48 5.05
CA GLU A 267 -0.32 -20.93 4.60
C GLU A 267 0.53 -20.48 5.79
N ILE A 268 1.84 -20.74 5.71
CA ILE A 268 2.82 -20.25 6.68
C ILE A 268 3.34 -18.91 6.25
N LEU A 269 3.20 -17.95 7.15
CA LEU A 269 3.62 -16.57 6.95
C LEU A 269 4.76 -16.24 7.92
N VAL A 270 5.87 -15.73 7.38
CA VAL A 270 6.99 -15.27 8.19
C VAL A 270 6.74 -13.88 8.75
N ARG A 271 7.19 -13.61 9.98
CA ARG A 271 7.25 -12.29 10.61
C ARG A 271 8.62 -12.12 11.25
N MET A 272 9.10 -10.89 11.31
CA MET A 272 10.36 -10.57 11.99
C MET A 272 10.07 -9.63 13.16
N ARG A 273 10.77 -9.79 14.29
CA ARG A 273 10.76 -8.82 15.38
C ARG A 273 11.94 -7.86 15.25
N ASP A 274 11.68 -6.58 15.48
CA ASP A 274 12.76 -5.63 15.66
C ASP A 274 13.45 -5.79 17.02
N GLU A 275 14.46 -4.99 17.25
CA GLU A 275 15.26 -4.97 18.49
C GLU A 275 14.41 -4.56 19.72
N ALA A 276 13.28 -3.87 19.51
CA ALA A 276 12.31 -3.49 20.55
C ALA A 276 11.20 -4.55 20.75
N GLY A 277 11.22 -5.66 19.97
CA GLY A 277 10.24 -6.73 20.03
C GLY A 277 8.96 -6.46 19.23
N LYS A 278 8.90 -5.39 18.44
CA LYS A 278 7.76 -5.08 17.58
C LYS A 278 7.78 -5.95 16.33
N ILE A 279 6.61 -6.45 15.92
CA ILE A 279 6.47 -7.25 14.70
C ILE A 279 6.61 -6.37 13.46
N ILE A 280 7.42 -6.82 12.52
CA ILE A 280 7.64 -6.24 11.20
C ILE A 280 7.04 -7.18 10.15
N SER A 281 6.20 -6.62 9.26
CA SER A 281 5.61 -7.35 8.13
C SER A 281 6.65 -7.66 7.05
N PRO A 282 6.50 -8.78 6.30
CA PRO A 282 7.36 -9.15 5.16
C PRO A 282 7.55 -8.03 4.14
N ASP A 283 6.52 -7.23 3.84
CA ASP A 283 6.55 -6.13 2.87
C ASP A 283 7.69 -5.13 3.12
N HIS A 284 8.13 -5.01 4.38
CA HIS A 284 9.19 -4.08 4.76
C HIS A 284 10.60 -4.62 4.59
N PHE A 285 10.80 -5.96 4.55
CA PHE A 285 12.14 -6.52 4.53
C PHE A 285 12.39 -7.53 3.38
N ILE A 286 11.37 -8.14 2.77
CA ILE A 286 11.55 -9.13 1.71
C ILE A 286 12.24 -8.52 0.49
N ALA A 287 11.85 -7.32 0.04
CA ALA A 287 12.49 -6.65 -1.09
C ALA A 287 14.00 -6.43 -0.87
N ALA A 288 14.40 -6.11 0.36
CA ALA A 288 15.82 -6.00 0.73
C ALA A 288 16.48 -7.40 0.78
N ALA A 289 15.81 -8.40 1.33
CA ALA A 289 16.32 -9.78 1.38
C ALA A 289 16.56 -10.33 -0.03
N GLU A 290 15.67 -10.08 -0.98
CA GLU A 290 15.83 -10.46 -2.39
C GLU A 290 17.04 -9.80 -3.03
N ARG A 291 17.16 -8.48 -2.89
CA ARG A 291 18.26 -7.73 -3.50
C ARG A 291 19.64 -8.17 -3.00
N TYR A 292 19.75 -8.52 -1.73
CA TYR A 292 21.00 -8.96 -1.11
C TYR A 292 21.16 -10.48 -1.07
N ASN A 293 20.30 -11.21 -1.78
CA ASN A 293 20.34 -12.67 -1.88
C ASN A 293 20.28 -13.38 -0.49
N ILE A 294 19.46 -12.85 0.42
CA ILE A 294 19.27 -13.39 1.78
C ILE A 294 18.03 -14.29 1.84
N THR A 295 17.10 -14.15 0.88
CA THR A 295 15.85 -14.93 0.88
C THR A 295 16.07 -16.45 0.96
N PRO A 296 17.11 -17.07 0.36
CA PRO A 296 17.35 -18.49 0.54
C PRO A 296 17.66 -18.89 2.00
N ALA A 297 18.23 -17.99 2.79
CA ALA A 297 18.45 -18.23 4.21
C ALA A 297 17.13 -18.14 5.01
N ILE A 298 16.26 -17.19 4.65
CA ILE A 298 14.92 -17.08 5.23
C ILE A 298 14.09 -18.32 4.88
N ASP A 299 14.07 -18.75 3.63
CA ASP A 299 13.31 -19.91 3.16
C ASP A 299 13.78 -21.20 3.87
N ARG A 300 15.11 -21.37 4.05
CA ARG A 300 15.66 -22.48 4.86
C ARG A 300 15.15 -22.42 6.29
N TRP A 301 15.20 -21.26 6.90
CA TRP A 301 14.74 -21.06 8.27
C TRP A 301 13.23 -21.36 8.40
N VAL A 302 12.41 -20.86 7.47
CA VAL A 302 10.96 -21.10 7.46
C VAL A 302 10.66 -22.59 7.32
N LEU A 303 11.25 -23.26 6.34
CA LEU A 303 11.04 -24.69 6.11
C LEU A 303 11.44 -25.51 7.35
N GLU A 304 12.66 -25.33 7.85
CA GLU A 304 13.17 -26.09 8.98
C GLU A 304 12.30 -25.92 10.23
N ASN A 305 11.89 -24.68 10.54
CA ASN A 305 11.06 -24.40 11.71
C ASN A 305 9.60 -24.87 11.53
N THR A 306 9.05 -24.83 10.32
CA THR A 306 7.72 -25.38 10.02
C THR A 306 7.71 -26.88 10.21
N LEU A 307 8.68 -27.61 9.62
CA LEU A 307 8.75 -29.07 9.77
C LEU A 307 8.99 -29.47 11.23
N ARG A 308 9.88 -28.78 11.95
CA ARG A 308 10.11 -29.01 13.38
C ARG A 308 8.84 -28.79 14.21
N TRP A 309 8.10 -27.74 13.94
CA TRP A 309 6.83 -27.48 14.62
C TRP A 309 5.80 -28.57 14.34
N LEU A 310 5.62 -28.99 13.08
CA LEU A 310 4.72 -30.08 12.72
C LEU A 310 5.09 -31.42 13.36
N VAL A 311 6.38 -31.67 13.58
CA VAL A 311 6.83 -32.86 14.31
C VAL A 311 6.45 -32.78 15.78
N SER A 312 6.54 -31.59 16.41
CA SER A 312 6.23 -31.41 17.82
C SER A 312 4.73 -31.39 18.14
N GLU A 313 3.87 -30.99 17.18
CA GLU A 313 2.45 -30.80 17.36
C GLU A 313 1.67 -31.94 16.65
N ALA A 314 1.55 -33.09 17.32
CA ALA A 314 0.93 -34.29 16.73
C ALA A 314 -0.53 -34.07 16.32
N ASP A 315 -1.33 -33.38 17.16
CA ASP A 315 -2.76 -33.12 16.91
C ASP A 315 -2.94 -32.22 15.67
N GLU A 316 -2.09 -31.20 15.51
CA GLU A 316 -2.08 -30.31 14.34
C GLU A 316 -1.72 -31.10 13.08
N ARG A 317 -0.68 -31.95 13.17
CA ARG A 317 -0.25 -32.79 12.06
C ARG A 317 -1.31 -33.78 11.61
N GLU A 318 -2.10 -34.35 12.53
CA GLU A 318 -3.19 -35.28 12.18
C GLU A 318 -4.32 -34.57 11.42
N ARG A 319 -4.67 -33.35 11.83
CA ARG A 319 -5.73 -32.55 11.16
C ARG A 319 -5.25 -31.89 9.87
N LEU A 320 -3.94 -31.77 9.67
CA LEU A 320 -3.37 -31.10 8.50
C LEU A 320 -3.63 -31.88 7.22
N LEU A 321 -4.24 -31.21 6.23
CA LEU A 321 -4.36 -31.66 4.85
C LEU A 321 -3.34 -31.00 3.95
N MET A 322 -3.08 -29.68 4.16
CA MET A 322 -2.10 -28.93 3.40
C MET A 322 -1.50 -27.79 4.22
N CYS A 323 -0.16 -27.73 4.27
CA CYS A 323 0.61 -26.62 4.78
C CYS A 323 1.37 -25.97 3.62
N ALA A 324 0.99 -24.76 3.24
CA ALA A 324 1.64 -24.02 2.18
C ALA A 324 2.84 -23.22 2.72
N ILE A 325 3.94 -23.23 1.97
CA ILE A 325 5.20 -22.56 2.32
C ILE A 325 5.71 -21.79 1.11
N ASN A 326 5.86 -20.50 1.25
CA ASN A 326 6.40 -19.63 0.21
C ASN A 326 7.87 -19.92 -0.08
N LEU A 327 8.24 -19.92 -1.36
CA LEU A 327 9.63 -20.06 -1.82
C LEU A 327 10.00 -18.91 -2.76
N SER A 328 11.12 -18.27 -2.48
CA SER A 328 11.68 -17.24 -3.33
C SER A 328 12.23 -17.81 -4.66
N GLY A 329 12.20 -16.99 -5.71
CA GLY A 329 12.85 -17.34 -6.98
C GLY A 329 14.35 -17.61 -6.85
N GLN A 330 15.01 -17.01 -5.85
CA GLN A 330 16.43 -17.23 -5.57
C GLN A 330 16.70 -18.64 -5.01
N SER A 331 15.80 -19.16 -4.18
CA SER A 331 15.90 -20.54 -3.68
C SER A 331 15.73 -21.57 -4.77
N LEU A 332 14.91 -21.30 -5.79
CA LEU A 332 14.78 -22.18 -6.96
C LEU A 332 16.06 -22.25 -7.79
N GLY A 333 16.86 -21.17 -7.80
CA GLY A 333 18.14 -21.06 -8.48
C GLY A 333 19.35 -21.57 -7.67
N ASP A 334 19.18 -21.83 -6.36
CA ASP A 334 20.26 -22.30 -5.48
C ASP A 334 20.39 -23.83 -5.57
N ASP A 335 21.47 -24.30 -6.20
CA ASP A 335 21.74 -25.73 -6.34
C ASP A 335 21.85 -26.48 -5.01
N LYS A 336 22.07 -25.78 -3.89
CA LYS A 336 22.14 -26.37 -2.53
C LYS A 336 20.78 -26.43 -1.85
N PHE A 337 19.76 -25.74 -2.37
CA PHE A 337 18.46 -25.65 -1.72
C PHE A 337 17.68 -26.96 -1.86
N LEU A 338 17.61 -27.55 -3.05
CA LEU A 338 16.93 -28.83 -3.28
C LEU A 338 17.49 -29.99 -2.41
N PRO A 339 18.80 -30.20 -2.35
CA PRO A 339 19.38 -31.21 -1.41
C PRO A 339 19.01 -30.92 0.05
N PHE A 340 19.03 -29.67 0.46
CA PHE A 340 18.62 -29.25 1.81
C PHE A 340 17.17 -29.63 2.12
N VAL A 341 16.23 -29.32 1.21
CA VAL A 341 14.82 -29.68 1.38
C VAL A 341 14.64 -31.19 1.55
N ILE A 342 15.27 -31.98 0.69
CA ILE A 342 15.23 -33.47 0.77
C ILE A 342 15.76 -33.95 2.12
N GLU A 343 16.89 -33.41 2.59
CA GLU A 343 17.48 -33.74 3.89
C GLU A 343 16.52 -33.41 5.04
N GLN A 344 15.82 -32.26 5.00
CA GLN A 344 14.87 -31.88 6.04
C GLN A 344 13.68 -32.87 6.12
N PHE A 345 13.14 -33.31 4.97
CA PHE A 345 12.09 -34.34 4.97
C PHE A 345 12.60 -35.68 5.54
N GLN A 346 13.79 -36.11 5.16
CA GLN A 346 14.40 -37.34 5.69
C GLN A 346 14.59 -37.26 7.20
N LYS A 347 15.03 -36.12 7.73
CA LYS A 347 15.23 -35.91 9.17
C LYS A 347 13.92 -35.85 9.95
N SER A 348 12.93 -35.17 9.40
CA SER A 348 11.63 -34.97 10.09
C SER A 348 10.75 -36.22 10.05
N GLY A 349 10.87 -37.05 9.02
CA GLY A 349 9.97 -38.17 8.76
C GLY A 349 8.53 -37.79 8.49
N LEU A 350 8.29 -36.49 8.15
CA LEU A 350 6.95 -36.00 7.84
C LEU A 350 6.48 -36.47 6.46
N ASP A 351 5.18 -36.69 6.36
CA ASP A 351 4.54 -36.99 5.09
C ASP A 351 4.59 -35.76 4.18
N ALA A 352 5.42 -35.85 3.13
CA ALA A 352 5.64 -34.76 2.18
C ALA A 352 4.36 -34.38 1.41
N THR A 353 3.34 -35.24 1.35
CA THR A 353 2.07 -34.95 0.69
C THR A 353 1.26 -33.83 1.36
N LYS A 354 1.59 -33.56 2.62
CA LYS A 354 0.99 -32.46 3.41
C LYS A 354 1.61 -31.10 3.17
N ILE A 355 2.76 -31.03 2.48
CA ILE A 355 3.46 -29.76 2.21
C ILE A 355 3.22 -29.31 0.77
N CYS A 356 2.82 -28.06 0.64
CA CYS A 356 2.66 -27.37 -0.63
C CYS A 356 3.67 -26.21 -0.69
N PHE A 357 4.50 -26.18 -1.71
CA PHE A 357 5.38 -25.03 -1.94
C PHE A 357 4.70 -24.01 -2.86
N GLU A 358 4.73 -22.75 -2.47
CA GLU A 358 4.18 -21.63 -3.26
C GLU A 358 5.30 -20.89 -3.95
N ILE A 359 5.16 -20.66 -5.25
CA ILE A 359 6.14 -20.00 -6.10
C ILE A 359 5.39 -18.95 -6.90
N THR A 360 5.84 -17.70 -6.91
CA THR A 360 5.20 -16.66 -7.70
C THR A 360 5.29 -16.95 -9.21
N GLU A 361 4.28 -16.56 -9.97
CA GLU A 361 4.26 -16.69 -11.43
C GLU A 361 5.52 -16.11 -12.06
N THR A 362 5.91 -14.91 -11.63
CA THR A 362 7.09 -14.20 -12.14
C THR A 362 8.38 -15.00 -11.93
N ALA A 363 8.58 -15.57 -10.75
CA ALA A 363 9.78 -16.38 -10.44
C ALA A 363 9.81 -17.67 -11.25
N ALA A 364 8.66 -18.33 -11.40
CA ALA A 364 8.51 -19.56 -12.16
C ALA A 364 8.82 -19.37 -13.63
N VAL A 365 8.35 -18.28 -14.24
CA VAL A 365 8.57 -17.96 -15.66
C VAL A 365 10.01 -17.51 -15.91
N ALA A 366 10.59 -16.67 -15.04
CA ALA A 366 11.96 -16.18 -15.18
C ALA A 366 13.00 -17.32 -15.21
N SER A 367 12.75 -18.41 -14.50
CA SER A 367 13.65 -19.57 -14.38
C SER A 367 12.97 -20.89 -14.70
N PHE A 368 12.15 -20.95 -15.77
CA PHE A 368 11.25 -22.06 -16.08
C PHE A 368 11.91 -23.45 -15.99
N SER A 369 13.09 -23.64 -16.59
CA SER A 369 13.77 -24.93 -16.60
C SER A 369 14.23 -25.38 -15.20
N GLN A 370 14.71 -24.44 -14.37
CA GLN A 370 15.16 -24.73 -13.01
C GLN A 370 13.95 -25.00 -12.10
N ALA A 371 12.91 -24.14 -12.17
CA ALA A 371 11.66 -24.33 -11.44
C ALA A 371 11.03 -25.69 -11.77
N ASN A 372 10.93 -26.04 -13.05
CA ASN A 372 10.35 -27.32 -13.48
C ASN A 372 11.14 -28.53 -12.96
N ARG A 373 12.49 -28.46 -12.96
CA ARG A 373 13.34 -29.52 -12.38
C ARG A 373 13.11 -29.65 -10.87
N PHE A 374 13.10 -28.51 -10.17
CA PHE A 374 12.88 -28.45 -8.73
C PHE A 374 11.52 -29.04 -8.34
N ILE A 375 10.45 -28.60 -9.00
CA ILE A 375 9.09 -29.09 -8.77
C ILE A 375 9.02 -30.60 -9.00
N LYS A 376 9.53 -31.12 -10.12
CA LYS A 376 9.48 -32.54 -10.43
C LYS A 376 10.18 -33.36 -9.37
N SER A 377 11.37 -32.94 -8.92
CA SER A 377 12.13 -33.67 -7.89
C SER A 377 11.38 -33.75 -6.55
N LEU A 378 10.72 -32.69 -6.12
CA LEU A 378 9.96 -32.69 -4.86
C LEU A 378 8.57 -33.33 -5.00
N LYS A 379 7.99 -33.34 -6.19
CA LYS A 379 6.77 -34.13 -6.47
C LYS A 379 7.03 -35.63 -6.41
N GLU A 380 8.23 -36.11 -6.74
CA GLU A 380 8.61 -37.50 -6.53
C GLU A 380 8.65 -37.91 -5.04
N LEU A 381 8.84 -36.93 -4.14
CA LEU A 381 8.71 -37.12 -2.70
C LEU A 381 7.25 -37.02 -2.21
N GLY A 382 6.34 -36.56 -3.05
CA GLY A 382 4.94 -36.34 -2.73
C GLY A 382 4.53 -34.90 -2.45
N CYS A 383 5.46 -33.93 -2.44
CA CYS A 383 5.11 -32.52 -2.21
C CYS A 383 4.16 -31.99 -3.28
N LYS A 384 3.29 -31.07 -2.86
CA LYS A 384 2.40 -30.29 -3.75
C LYS A 384 3.03 -28.94 -4.08
N PHE A 385 2.53 -28.31 -5.14
CA PHE A 385 2.99 -26.99 -5.57
C PHE A 385 1.83 -26.08 -5.93
N SER A 386 1.96 -24.81 -5.58
CA SER A 386 1.06 -23.73 -5.94
C SER A 386 1.80 -22.67 -6.77
N LEU A 387 1.13 -22.15 -7.78
CA LEU A 387 1.61 -20.99 -8.52
C LEU A 387 0.88 -19.76 -7.97
N ASP A 388 1.65 -18.84 -7.40
CA ASP A 388 1.15 -17.67 -6.68
C ASP A 388 1.14 -16.40 -7.53
N ASP A 389 0.36 -15.36 -7.14
CA ASP A 389 0.17 -14.07 -7.83
C ASP A 389 -0.31 -14.25 -9.29
N PHE A 390 -1.10 -15.28 -9.56
CA PHE A 390 -1.46 -15.64 -10.93
C PHE A 390 -2.39 -14.61 -11.58
N GLY A 391 -2.02 -14.18 -12.79
CA GLY A 391 -2.78 -13.25 -13.63
C GLY A 391 -2.23 -11.83 -13.66
N THR A 392 -1.24 -11.48 -12.84
CA THR A 392 -0.61 -10.15 -12.85
C THR A 392 0.50 -10.01 -13.90
N GLY A 393 0.99 -11.15 -14.44
CA GLY A 393 2.06 -11.20 -15.44
C GLY A 393 1.57 -11.02 -16.87
N LEU A 394 2.48 -10.65 -17.78
CA LEU A 394 2.23 -10.59 -19.23
C LEU A 394 2.27 -11.97 -19.90
N SER A 395 2.21 -13.04 -19.14
CA SER A 395 2.49 -14.39 -19.61
C SER A 395 1.33 -14.99 -20.37
N SER A 396 1.61 -15.65 -21.47
CA SER A 396 0.61 -16.46 -22.18
C SER A 396 0.30 -17.70 -21.36
N PHE A 397 -0.97 -18.03 -21.13
CA PHE A 397 -1.43 -19.24 -20.42
C PHE A 397 -0.85 -20.56 -20.96
N GLY A 398 -0.11 -20.51 -22.10
CA GLY A 398 0.47 -21.68 -22.74
C GLY A 398 1.50 -22.46 -21.91
N TYR A 399 2.25 -21.80 -21.03
CA TYR A 399 3.24 -22.49 -20.17
C TYR A 399 2.57 -23.28 -19.04
N LEU A 400 1.37 -22.87 -18.60
CA LEU A 400 0.63 -23.53 -17.51
C LEU A 400 0.35 -25.02 -17.80
N LYS A 401 0.15 -25.35 -19.07
CA LYS A 401 -0.04 -26.74 -19.54
C LYS A 401 1.16 -27.64 -19.23
N HIS A 402 2.35 -27.07 -19.14
CA HIS A 402 3.60 -27.81 -18.94
C HIS A 402 4.17 -27.65 -17.53
N PHE A 403 3.51 -26.85 -16.68
CA PHE A 403 3.95 -26.60 -15.31
C PHE A 403 3.24 -27.56 -14.37
N PRO A 404 3.98 -28.45 -13.67
CA PRO A 404 3.38 -29.54 -12.90
C PRO A 404 2.95 -29.09 -11.49
N VAL A 405 2.26 -27.94 -11.39
CA VAL A 405 1.69 -27.46 -10.11
C VAL A 405 0.29 -28.03 -9.90
N ASP A 406 -0.12 -28.12 -8.64
CA ASP A 406 -1.38 -28.67 -8.19
C ASP A 406 -2.42 -27.58 -7.97
N TYR A 407 -1.99 -26.37 -7.61
CA TYR A 407 -2.83 -25.23 -7.30
C TYR A 407 -2.44 -23.99 -8.10
N LEU A 408 -3.44 -23.11 -8.33
CA LEU A 408 -3.27 -21.74 -8.79
C LEU A 408 -3.85 -20.81 -7.76
N LYS A 409 -3.08 -19.81 -7.31
CA LYS A 409 -3.59 -18.74 -6.43
C LYS A 409 -3.89 -17.51 -7.27
N ILE A 410 -5.15 -17.08 -7.25
CA ILE A 410 -5.60 -15.85 -7.94
C ILE A 410 -5.14 -14.66 -7.12
N ASP A 411 -4.39 -13.74 -7.76
CA ASP A 411 -3.92 -12.52 -7.10
C ASP A 411 -5.06 -11.68 -6.52
N GLY A 412 -4.81 -11.12 -5.35
CA GLY A 412 -5.78 -10.34 -4.61
C GLY A 412 -6.29 -9.09 -5.31
N SER A 413 -5.55 -8.55 -6.31
CA SER A 413 -6.00 -7.38 -7.07
C SER A 413 -7.32 -7.64 -7.81
N PHE A 414 -7.54 -8.84 -8.33
CA PHE A 414 -8.79 -9.23 -9.00
C PHE A 414 -9.89 -9.58 -8.00
N VAL A 415 -9.52 -10.18 -6.85
CA VAL A 415 -10.51 -10.64 -5.86
C VAL A 415 -11.12 -9.46 -5.11
N ARG A 416 -10.34 -8.43 -4.78
CA ARG A 416 -10.86 -7.23 -4.09
C ARG A 416 -11.91 -6.48 -4.90
N GLY A 417 -11.75 -6.42 -6.22
CA GLY A 417 -12.66 -5.75 -7.13
C GLY A 417 -13.88 -6.56 -7.58
N ILE A 418 -13.97 -7.85 -7.23
CA ILE A 418 -14.94 -8.83 -7.78
C ILE A 418 -16.41 -8.43 -7.67
N LEU A 419 -16.76 -7.63 -6.66
CA LEU A 419 -18.14 -7.15 -6.43
C LEU A 419 -18.46 -5.87 -7.23
N THR A 420 -17.45 -5.06 -7.58
CA THR A 420 -17.62 -3.72 -8.12
C THR A 420 -17.13 -3.57 -9.56
N ASP A 421 -16.16 -4.36 -9.97
CA ASP A 421 -15.60 -4.35 -11.32
C ASP A 421 -15.95 -5.63 -12.09
N PRO A 422 -16.75 -5.52 -13.18
CA PRO A 422 -17.08 -6.66 -14.03
C PRO A 422 -15.85 -7.33 -14.68
N ILE A 423 -14.77 -6.56 -14.93
CA ILE A 423 -13.54 -7.10 -15.53
C ILE A 423 -12.84 -8.01 -14.53
N ASP A 424 -12.68 -7.57 -13.28
CA ASP A 424 -12.08 -8.38 -12.22
C ASP A 424 -12.84 -9.69 -12.02
N ARG A 425 -14.18 -9.62 -12.02
CA ARG A 425 -15.03 -10.79 -11.92
C ARG A 425 -14.84 -11.80 -13.06
N GLU A 426 -14.73 -11.31 -14.31
CA GLU A 426 -14.49 -12.16 -15.48
C GLU A 426 -13.03 -12.69 -15.48
N MET A 427 -12.07 -11.94 -14.95
CA MET A 427 -10.71 -12.44 -14.76
C MET A 427 -10.68 -13.61 -13.77
N VAL A 428 -11.31 -13.47 -12.61
CA VAL A 428 -11.44 -14.57 -11.62
C VAL A 428 -12.09 -15.80 -12.26
N ARG A 429 -13.21 -15.62 -13.00
CA ARG A 429 -13.87 -16.72 -13.72
C ARG A 429 -12.96 -17.41 -14.72
N SER A 430 -12.28 -16.62 -15.56
CA SER A 430 -11.39 -17.14 -16.61
C SER A 430 -10.21 -17.91 -16.03
N ILE A 431 -9.60 -17.38 -14.95
CA ILE A 431 -8.50 -18.07 -14.26
C ILE A 431 -8.98 -19.39 -13.66
N ASN A 432 -10.16 -19.39 -13.03
CA ASN A 432 -10.76 -20.61 -12.46
C ASN A 432 -11.01 -21.68 -13.54
N GLU A 433 -11.63 -21.30 -14.66
CA GLU A 433 -11.87 -22.20 -15.78
C GLU A 433 -10.59 -22.78 -16.37
N ILE A 434 -9.55 -21.93 -16.56
CA ILE A 434 -8.24 -22.36 -17.08
C ILE A 434 -7.56 -23.31 -16.08
N GLY A 435 -7.64 -23.02 -14.77
CA GLY A 435 -7.14 -23.87 -13.71
C GLY A 435 -7.73 -25.26 -13.82
N HIS A 436 -9.05 -25.37 -13.83
CA HIS A 436 -9.77 -26.63 -13.93
C HIS A 436 -9.49 -27.38 -15.25
N LEU A 437 -9.46 -26.67 -16.39
CA LEU A 437 -9.13 -27.27 -17.69
C LEU A 437 -7.70 -27.84 -17.75
N THR A 438 -6.80 -27.29 -16.93
CA THR A 438 -5.42 -27.78 -16.82
C THR A 438 -5.20 -28.75 -15.66
N GLY A 439 -6.29 -29.18 -15.00
CA GLY A 439 -6.29 -30.16 -13.90
C GLY A 439 -5.74 -29.63 -12.58
N LYS A 440 -5.88 -28.34 -12.33
CA LYS A 440 -5.40 -27.65 -11.11
C LYS A 440 -6.59 -27.16 -10.28
N LEU A 441 -6.42 -27.14 -8.97
CA LEU A 441 -7.38 -26.50 -8.05
C LEU A 441 -7.02 -25.02 -7.89
N VAL A 442 -8.02 -24.20 -7.60
CA VAL A 442 -7.87 -22.75 -7.58
C VAL A 442 -8.14 -22.19 -6.18
N ILE A 443 -7.24 -21.35 -5.72
CA ILE A 443 -7.30 -20.64 -4.44
C ILE A 443 -7.45 -19.14 -4.74
N ALA A 444 -8.47 -18.47 -4.21
CA ALA A 444 -8.61 -17.02 -4.32
C ALA A 444 -8.07 -16.34 -3.06
N GLU A 445 -7.18 -15.36 -3.26
CA GLU A 445 -6.60 -14.60 -2.17
C GLU A 445 -7.43 -13.35 -1.80
N PHE A 446 -7.13 -12.73 -0.66
CA PHE A 446 -7.75 -11.48 -0.20
C PHE A 446 -9.29 -11.51 -0.17
N ALA A 447 -9.90 -12.63 0.19
CA ALA A 447 -11.33 -12.72 0.49
C ALA A 447 -11.62 -11.96 1.81
N GLU A 448 -11.90 -10.65 1.70
CA GLU A 448 -11.94 -9.73 2.85
C GLU A 448 -13.28 -9.74 3.59
N ASN A 449 -14.35 -10.25 2.97
CA ASN A 449 -15.69 -10.29 3.57
C ASN A 449 -16.52 -11.46 3.02
N GLN A 450 -17.67 -11.72 3.68
CA GLN A 450 -18.55 -12.84 3.33
C GLN A 450 -19.13 -12.72 1.92
N GLU A 451 -19.42 -11.52 1.42
CA GLU A 451 -20.00 -11.31 0.09
C GLU A 451 -19.03 -11.70 -1.03
N ILE A 452 -17.73 -11.40 -0.84
CA ILE A 452 -16.66 -11.90 -1.73
C ILE A 452 -16.59 -13.42 -1.69
N ILE A 453 -16.60 -14.02 -0.50
CA ILE A 453 -16.54 -15.48 -0.30
C ILE A 453 -17.71 -16.17 -1.02
N ASP A 454 -18.92 -15.68 -0.85
CA ASP A 454 -20.14 -16.22 -1.49
C ASP A 454 -20.05 -16.09 -3.02
N THR A 455 -19.50 -14.99 -3.51
CA THR A 455 -19.29 -14.76 -4.95
C THR A 455 -18.27 -15.73 -5.52
N LEU A 456 -17.13 -15.93 -4.87
CA LEU A 456 -16.10 -16.91 -5.26
C LEU A 456 -16.66 -18.33 -5.30
N ALA A 457 -17.43 -18.73 -4.27
CA ALA A 457 -18.11 -20.01 -4.23
C ALA A 457 -19.09 -20.18 -5.40
N SER A 458 -19.85 -19.13 -5.77
CA SER A 458 -20.77 -19.14 -6.90
C SER A 458 -20.09 -19.26 -8.26
N LEU A 459 -18.85 -18.78 -8.37
CA LEU A 459 -18.00 -18.91 -9.55
C LEU A 459 -17.31 -20.28 -9.65
N GLY A 460 -17.48 -21.15 -8.64
CA GLY A 460 -16.90 -22.48 -8.62
C GLY A 460 -15.40 -22.51 -8.23
N VAL A 461 -14.90 -21.47 -7.58
CA VAL A 461 -13.53 -21.46 -7.03
C VAL A 461 -13.42 -22.49 -5.91
N ASP A 462 -12.32 -23.24 -5.83
CA ASP A 462 -12.20 -24.39 -4.93
C ASP A 462 -11.92 -23.96 -3.50
N TYR A 463 -11.04 -22.97 -3.30
CA TYR A 463 -10.61 -22.48 -1.99
C TYR A 463 -10.53 -20.96 -1.96
N ALA A 464 -10.63 -20.41 -0.75
CA ALA A 464 -10.40 -18.98 -0.51
C ALA A 464 -9.52 -18.75 0.72
N GLN A 465 -8.80 -17.63 0.70
CA GLN A 465 -7.97 -17.13 1.78
C GLN A 465 -8.15 -15.63 1.94
N GLY A 466 -8.24 -15.12 3.15
CA GLY A 466 -8.40 -13.68 3.39
C GLY A 466 -8.93 -13.37 4.77
N TYR A 467 -8.96 -12.08 5.12
CA TYR A 467 -9.38 -11.60 6.44
C TYR A 467 -10.88 -11.81 6.71
N GLY A 468 -11.69 -12.02 5.68
CA GLY A 468 -13.07 -12.43 5.82
C GLY A 468 -13.23 -13.86 6.36
N ILE A 469 -12.18 -14.68 6.28
CA ILE A 469 -12.13 -16.04 6.81
C ILE A 469 -11.47 -16.03 8.19
N ALA A 470 -10.20 -15.60 8.25
CA ALA A 470 -9.46 -15.44 9.50
C ALA A 470 -8.23 -14.55 9.30
N GLN A 471 -7.80 -13.88 10.37
CA GLN A 471 -6.51 -13.19 10.39
C GLN A 471 -5.37 -14.17 10.67
N PRO A 472 -4.14 -13.88 10.21
CA PRO A 472 -2.98 -14.69 10.54
C PRO A 472 -2.79 -14.83 12.04
N SER A 473 -2.65 -16.05 12.53
CA SER A 473 -2.41 -16.37 13.94
C SER A 473 -0.99 -16.91 14.14
N ARG A 474 -0.36 -16.53 15.24
CA ARG A 474 0.99 -17.00 15.58
C ARG A 474 0.97 -18.50 15.86
N LEU A 475 1.94 -19.25 15.34
CA LEU A 475 2.15 -20.64 15.74
C LEU A 475 2.56 -20.70 17.23
N SER A 476 2.17 -21.77 17.91
CA SER A 476 2.69 -22.09 19.24
C SER A 476 4.23 -22.11 19.19
N LYS A 477 4.90 -21.73 20.29
CA LYS A 477 6.37 -21.61 20.30
C LYS A 477 7.00 -22.91 19.78
N THR A 478 7.74 -22.80 18.67
CA THR A 478 8.61 -23.89 18.21
C THR A 478 9.62 -24.21 19.31
N PRO A 479 9.84 -25.47 19.70
CA PRO A 479 10.88 -25.84 20.64
C PRO A 479 12.24 -25.33 20.17
N ALA A 480 13.08 -24.84 21.11
CA ALA A 480 14.43 -24.41 20.79
C ALA A 480 15.22 -25.60 20.17
N PRO A 481 16.13 -25.32 19.22
CA PRO A 481 17.02 -26.35 18.71
C PRO A 481 17.78 -26.97 19.87
N GLY A 482 17.64 -28.28 20.06
CA GLY A 482 18.42 -29.08 21.05
C GLY A 482 19.86 -29.23 20.63
#